data_2f25f0425c0960062903837e7db67f58
#
_entry.id   2f25f0425c0960062903837e7db67f58
#
_cell.length_a   1.000
_cell.length_b   1.000
_cell.length_c   1.000
_cell.angle_alpha   90.00
_cell.angle_beta   90.00
_cell.angle_gamma   90.00
#
_symmetry.space_group_name_H-M   'P 1'
#
loop_
_entity.id
_entity.type
_entity.pdbx_description
1 polymer ?
#
loop_
_entity_poly.entity_id
_entity_poly.type
_entity_poly.pdbx_seq_one_letter_code
_entity_poly.pdbx_strand_id
1 'polypeptide(L)'
;MNLNPLAAEEQFLNPLDRVNGFDIRPGLYEINGATSFGSCVNFTIHSQNAVSCELLLFHRGEKEPYGTIPFPENYRIGRVYSMIVFGLDIYDFEYAYRMDGPNVPEKGLIYDKTKVLLDPYARAVTQQSIWGKEPDREKGYHGRVVFNDFDWGDAREPKKPMQELIIYEMHVRCLLYTSDA
;
A
#
# COMPACT_ATOMS: atom_id res chain seq x y z
N MET A 1 19.21 -5.14 15.66
CA MET A 1 17.99 -4.88 16.46
C MET A 1 16.87 -4.59 15.51
N ASN A 2 15.90 -5.50 15.46
CA ASN A 2 14.73 -5.37 14.59
C ASN A 2 13.85 -4.27 15.18
N LEU A 3 13.91 -3.07 14.57
CA LEU A 3 13.10 -1.91 14.95
C LEU A 3 11.73 -2.02 14.28
N ASN A 4 10.98 -3.07 14.56
CA ASN A 4 9.55 -3.04 14.34
C ASN A 4 8.90 -2.81 15.73
N PRO A 5 8.65 -1.56 16.15
CA PRO A 5 8.04 -1.27 17.45
C PRO A 5 6.64 -1.86 17.57
N LEU A 6 6.07 -2.34 16.47
CA LEU A 6 4.71 -2.88 16.37
C LEU A 6 4.64 -4.39 16.58
N ALA A 7 5.76 -5.12 16.47
CA ALA A 7 5.79 -6.57 16.72
C ALA A 7 5.47 -6.94 18.19
N ALA A 8 5.67 -6.02 19.12
CA ALA A 8 5.30 -6.22 20.53
C ALA A 8 3.81 -5.97 20.80
N GLU A 9 3.13 -5.21 19.93
CA GLU A 9 1.69 -4.89 20.06
C GLU A 9 0.80 -5.91 19.36
N GLU A 10 1.34 -6.75 18.48
CA GLU A 10 0.59 -7.77 17.73
C GLU A 10 -0.23 -8.71 18.62
N GLN A 11 0.27 -9.05 19.79
CA GLN A 11 -0.40 -9.98 20.72
C GLN A 11 -1.72 -9.41 21.29
N PHE A 12 -1.97 -8.10 21.11
CA PHE A 12 -3.14 -7.42 21.68
C PHE A 12 -4.12 -6.90 20.63
N LEU A 13 -3.82 -7.05 19.35
CA LEU A 13 -4.73 -6.63 18.30
C LEU A 13 -5.83 -7.67 18.08
N ASN A 14 -7.04 -7.34 18.48
CA ASN A 14 -8.23 -8.14 18.20
C ASN A 14 -9.16 -7.39 17.24
N PRO A 15 -9.92 -8.09 16.38
CA PRO A 15 -10.96 -7.46 15.59
C PRO A 15 -12.02 -6.84 16.50
N LEU A 16 -12.60 -5.73 16.06
CA LEU A 16 -13.69 -5.04 16.75
C LEU A 16 -15.00 -5.11 15.97
N ASP A 17 -14.90 -5.17 14.63
CA ASP A 17 -16.02 -5.18 13.72
C ASP A 17 -15.85 -6.25 12.64
N ARG A 18 -16.95 -6.55 11.94
CA ARG A 18 -16.94 -7.44 10.78
C ARG A 18 -17.72 -6.82 9.62
N VAL A 19 -17.05 -6.65 8.48
CA VAL A 19 -17.64 -6.05 7.28
C VAL A 19 -17.40 -6.94 6.08
N ASN A 20 -18.45 -7.29 5.35
CA ASN A 20 -18.41 -8.14 4.16
C ASN A 20 -17.64 -9.46 4.34
N GLY A 21 -17.71 -10.04 5.56
CA GLY A 21 -17.03 -11.29 5.89
C GLY A 21 -15.62 -11.14 6.43
N PHE A 22 -15.05 -9.94 6.44
CA PHE A 22 -13.72 -9.63 6.95
C PHE A 22 -13.79 -9.10 8.38
N ASP A 23 -12.93 -9.60 9.23
CA ASP A 23 -12.74 -9.10 10.58
C ASP A 23 -11.81 -7.88 10.52
N ILE A 24 -12.24 -6.76 11.10
CA ILE A 24 -11.57 -5.47 10.98
C ILE A 24 -11.51 -4.71 12.30
N ARG A 25 -10.69 -3.68 12.36
CA ARG A 25 -10.67 -2.66 13.42
C ARG A 25 -10.12 -1.32 12.87
N PRO A 26 -10.25 -0.19 13.61
CA PRO A 26 -9.55 1.05 13.28
C PRO A 26 -8.05 0.80 13.11
N GLY A 27 -7.47 1.41 12.09
CA GLY A 27 -6.06 1.25 11.77
C GLY A 27 -5.13 2.22 12.49
N LEU A 28 -3.87 2.16 12.10
CA LEU A 28 -2.79 3.03 12.56
C LEU A 28 -2.67 4.19 11.58
N TYR A 29 -3.29 5.31 11.89
CA TYR A 29 -3.46 6.48 11.00
C TYR A 29 -2.12 7.15 10.60
N GLU A 30 -1.07 6.91 11.34
CA GLU A 30 0.26 7.49 11.11
C GLU A 30 1.08 6.70 10.08
N ILE A 31 0.65 5.49 9.72
CA ILE A 31 1.39 4.59 8.84
C ILE A 31 0.66 4.46 7.51
N ASN A 32 1.05 5.27 6.54
CA ASN A 32 0.47 5.24 5.20
C ASN A 32 0.81 3.97 4.41
N GLY A 33 -0.13 3.58 3.54
CA GLY A 33 -0.01 2.40 2.71
C GLY A 33 -0.43 1.12 3.41
N ALA A 34 -0.05 -0.01 2.83
CA ALA A 34 -0.30 -1.33 3.40
C ALA A 34 0.91 -1.84 4.18
N THR A 35 0.72 -2.13 5.45
CA THR A 35 1.77 -2.62 6.35
C THR A 35 1.28 -3.86 7.09
N SER A 36 2.03 -4.95 6.96
CA SER A 36 1.73 -6.22 7.62
C SER A 36 2.24 -6.24 9.06
N PHE A 37 1.42 -6.80 9.94
CA PHE A 37 1.73 -7.11 11.33
C PHE A 37 1.31 -8.55 11.59
N GLY A 38 2.22 -9.50 11.37
CA GLY A 38 1.93 -10.93 11.52
C GLY A 38 0.70 -11.38 10.73
N SER A 39 -0.40 -11.63 11.41
CA SER A 39 -1.64 -12.15 10.82
C SER A 39 -2.62 -11.08 10.32
N CYS A 40 -2.28 -9.80 10.41
CA CYS A 40 -3.13 -8.70 9.98
C CYS A 40 -2.37 -7.67 9.15
N VAL A 41 -3.11 -6.85 8.42
CA VAL A 41 -2.56 -5.80 7.55
C VAL A 41 -3.27 -4.48 7.84
N ASN A 42 -2.49 -3.45 8.11
CA ASN A 42 -2.97 -2.07 8.22
C ASN A 42 -3.01 -1.44 6.83
N PHE A 43 -4.13 -0.85 6.48
CA PHE A 43 -4.34 -0.07 5.26
C PHE A 43 -4.68 1.36 5.64
N THR A 44 -3.83 2.30 5.24
CA THR A 44 -4.05 3.73 5.53
C THR A 44 -3.85 4.56 4.28
N ILE A 45 -4.85 5.38 3.96
CA ILE A 45 -4.82 6.25 2.80
C ILE A 45 -5.41 7.62 3.11
N HIS A 46 -4.76 8.66 2.58
CA HIS A 46 -5.23 10.03 2.67
C HIS A 46 -6.02 10.40 1.42
N SER A 47 -7.18 11.02 1.59
CA SER A 47 -7.93 11.64 0.49
C SER A 47 -8.63 12.91 0.96
N GLN A 48 -8.30 14.02 0.30
CA GLN A 48 -8.73 15.35 0.74
C GLN A 48 -10.25 15.55 0.68
N ASN A 49 -10.90 15.05 -0.36
CA ASN A 49 -12.30 15.35 -0.67
C ASN A 49 -13.15 14.10 -0.90
N ALA A 50 -12.60 12.89 -0.69
CA ALA A 50 -13.40 11.68 -0.77
C ALA A 50 -14.47 11.67 0.33
N VAL A 51 -15.67 11.25 -0.03
CA VAL A 51 -16.80 11.03 0.90
C VAL A 51 -16.87 9.59 1.36
N SER A 52 -16.36 8.64 0.55
CA SER A 52 -16.20 7.24 0.93
C SER A 52 -14.96 6.62 0.29
N CYS A 53 -14.47 5.56 0.91
CA CYS A 53 -13.35 4.76 0.46
C CYS A 53 -13.67 3.28 0.63
N GLU A 54 -13.32 2.48 -0.34
CA GLU A 54 -13.40 1.01 -0.30
C GLU A 54 -12.02 0.43 -0.56
N LEU A 55 -11.64 -0.56 0.22
CA LEU A 55 -10.50 -1.43 -0.04
C LEU A 55 -10.95 -2.58 -0.93
N LEU A 56 -10.25 -2.79 -2.03
CA LEU A 56 -10.46 -3.91 -2.94
C LEU A 56 -9.33 -4.91 -2.75
N LEU A 57 -9.67 -6.17 -2.59
CA LEU A 57 -8.73 -7.28 -2.43
C LEU A 57 -8.84 -8.22 -3.63
N PHE A 58 -7.71 -8.52 -4.25
CA PHE A 58 -7.61 -9.39 -5.41
C PHE A 58 -6.72 -10.59 -5.09
N HIS A 59 -7.03 -11.76 -5.63
CA HIS A 59 -6.03 -12.82 -5.69
C HIS A 59 -4.91 -12.42 -6.63
N ARG A 60 -3.74 -12.93 -6.38
CA ARG A 60 -2.54 -12.57 -7.12
C ARG A 60 -2.69 -12.79 -8.62
N GLY A 61 -2.60 -11.68 -9.37
CA GLY A 61 -2.72 -11.68 -10.82
C GLY A 61 -4.16 -11.70 -11.36
N GLU A 62 -5.17 -11.71 -10.50
CA GLU A 62 -6.57 -11.66 -10.91
C GLU A 62 -7.03 -10.22 -11.18
N LYS A 63 -8.05 -10.10 -12.02
CA LYS A 63 -8.64 -8.81 -12.41
C LYS A 63 -9.80 -8.40 -11.50
N GLU A 64 -10.60 -9.39 -11.10
CA GLU A 64 -11.79 -9.15 -10.29
C GLU A 64 -11.47 -9.28 -8.80
N PRO A 65 -11.95 -8.35 -7.96
CA PRO A 65 -11.72 -8.45 -6.53
C PRO A 65 -12.52 -9.61 -5.92
N TYR A 66 -11.87 -10.42 -5.08
CA TYR A 66 -12.57 -11.42 -4.26
C TYR A 66 -13.20 -10.78 -3.01
N GLY A 67 -12.76 -9.60 -2.63
CA GLY A 67 -13.27 -8.88 -1.46
C GLY A 67 -13.33 -7.37 -1.69
N THR A 68 -14.40 -6.77 -1.20
CA THR A 68 -14.56 -5.31 -1.16
C THR A 68 -14.95 -4.92 0.26
N ILE A 69 -14.14 -4.11 0.91
CA ILE A 69 -14.33 -3.71 2.30
C ILE A 69 -14.49 -2.18 2.35
N PRO A 70 -15.70 -1.65 2.53
CA PRO A 70 -15.88 -0.22 2.76
C PRO A 70 -15.24 0.16 4.09
N PHE A 71 -14.53 1.29 4.11
CA PHE A 71 -14.06 1.86 5.36
C PHE A 71 -15.24 2.40 6.15
N PRO A 72 -15.49 1.90 7.38
CA PRO A 72 -16.52 2.48 8.24
C PRO A 72 -16.27 3.97 8.49
N GLU A 73 -17.34 4.77 8.64
CA GLU A 73 -17.22 6.21 8.83
C GLU A 73 -16.38 6.57 10.06
N ASN A 74 -16.54 5.80 11.14
CA ASN A 74 -15.75 5.94 12.37
C ASN A 74 -14.28 5.46 12.24
N TYR A 75 -13.87 4.90 11.08
CA TYR A 75 -12.49 4.54 10.75
C TYR A 75 -11.80 5.63 9.92
N ARG A 76 -12.33 6.85 9.99
CA ARG A 76 -11.80 8.02 9.35
C ARG A 76 -11.49 9.10 10.40
N ILE A 77 -10.29 9.65 10.35
CA ILE A 77 -9.89 10.82 11.12
C ILE A 77 -9.53 11.95 10.15
N GLY A 78 -10.39 12.98 10.10
CA GLY A 78 -10.21 14.08 9.15
C GLY A 78 -10.24 13.61 7.70
N ARG A 79 -9.09 13.55 7.05
CA ARG A 79 -8.91 13.15 5.64
C ARG A 79 -8.22 11.80 5.48
N VAL A 80 -7.95 11.09 6.57
CA VAL A 80 -7.24 9.82 6.58
C VAL A 80 -8.22 8.69 6.89
N TYR A 81 -8.28 7.72 6.01
CA TYR A 81 -8.99 6.45 6.20
C TYR A 81 -7.96 5.42 6.66
N SER A 82 -8.25 4.70 7.73
CA SER A 82 -7.33 3.68 8.23
C SER A 82 -8.06 2.49 8.83
N MET A 83 -7.67 1.29 8.43
CA MET A 83 -8.30 0.04 8.82
C MET A 83 -7.27 -1.08 8.86
N ILE A 84 -7.32 -1.88 9.93
CA ILE A 84 -6.62 -3.17 9.98
C ILE A 84 -7.60 -4.25 9.57
N VAL A 85 -7.16 -5.13 8.67
CA VAL A 85 -7.88 -6.31 8.20
C VAL A 85 -7.14 -7.55 8.67
N PHE A 86 -7.89 -8.51 9.26
CA PHE A 86 -7.36 -9.75 9.81
C PHE A 86 -7.54 -10.91 8.83
N GLY A 87 -6.68 -11.93 8.97
CA GLY A 87 -6.81 -13.20 8.26
C GLY A 87 -6.54 -13.13 6.76
N LEU A 88 -5.80 -12.12 6.28
CA LEU A 88 -5.36 -12.06 4.90
C LEU A 88 -4.14 -12.95 4.68
N ASP A 89 -4.14 -13.70 3.56
CA ASP A 89 -2.93 -14.36 3.09
C ASP A 89 -2.03 -13.33 2.42
N ILE A 90 -1.06 -12.84 3.19
CA ILE A 90 -0.13 -11.77 2.78
C ILE A 90 0.74 -12.11 1.56
N TYR A 91 0.81 -13.38 1.17
CA TYR A 91 1.55 -13.83 -0.01
C TYR A 91 0.68 -13.92 -1.26
N ASP A 92 -0.63 -14.04 -1.11
CA ASP A 92 -1.55 -14.24 -2.23
C ASP A 92 -2.35 -13.01 -2.62
N PHE A 93 -2.51 -11.99 -1.76
CA PHE A 93 -3.35 -10.87 -2.13
C PHE A 93 -2.60 -9.70 -2.78
N GLU A 94 -3.34 -8.98 -3.60
CA GLU A 94 -3.05 -7.66 -4.15
C GLU A 94 -4.19 -6.72 -3.74
N TYR A 95 -3.94 -5.43 -3.66
CA TYR A 95 -4.95 -4.48 -3.21
C TYR A 95 -4.99 -3.21 -4.04
N ALA A 96 -6.15 -2.58 -4.03
CA ALA A 96 -6.36 -1.26 -4.60
C ALA A 96 -7.48 -0.55 -3.82
N TYR A 97 -7.75 0.68 -4.19
CA TYR A 97 -8.84 1.45 -3.59
C TYR A 97 -9.88 1.85 -4.63
N ARG A 98 -11.07 2.12 -4.14
CA ARG A 98 -12.13 2.80 -4.88
C ARG A 98 -12.64 3.93 -4.01
N MET A 99 -12.78 5.12 -4.58
CA MET A 99 -13.19 6.30 -3.83
C MET A 99 -14.35 7.00 -4.53
N ASP A 100 -15.30 7.45 -3.73
CA ASP A 100 -16.38 8.34 -4.15
C ASP A 100 -16.17 9.74 -3.60
N GLY A 101 -16.67 10.75 -4.31
CA GLY A 101 -16.52 12.14 -3.93
C GLY A 101 -17.07 13.08 -4.99
N PRO A 102 -16.85 14.40 -4.84
CA PRO A 102 -17.34 15.37 -5.80
C PRO A 102 -16.67 15.20 -7.17
N ASN A 103 -17.47 15.28 -8.23
CA ASN A 103 -16.99 15.32 -9.60
C ASN A 103 -17.22 16.72 -10.20
N VAL A 104 -16.24 17.61 -10.01
CA VAL A 104 -16.23 19.00 -10.44
C VAL A 104 -14.90 19.30 -11.10
N PRO A 105 -14.71 18.91 -12.39
CA PRO A 105 -13.42 18.94 -13.09
C PRO A 105 -12.75 20.32 -13.11
N GLU A 106 -13.53 21.39 -13.20
CA GLU A 106 -13.03 22.78 -13.20
C GLU A 106 -12.37 23.18 -11.87
N LYS A 107 -12.63 22.42 -10.78
CA LYS A 107 -11.98 22.56 -9.48
C LYS A 107 -10.91 21.49 -9.23
N GLY A 108 -10.60 20.67 -10.24
CA GLY A 108 -9.67 19.55 -10.12
C GLY A 108 -10.23 18.37 -9.31
N LEU A 109 -11.54 18.32 -9.08
CA LEU A 109 -12.22 17.25 -8.36
C LEU A 109 -12.81 16.27 -9.37
N ILE A 110 -12.21 15.10 -9.50
CA ILE A 110 -12.57 14.09 -10.52
C ILE A 110 -12.77 12.71 -9.90
N TYR A 111 -13.57 12.64 -8.84
CA TYR A 111 -13.89 11.35 -8.21
C TYR A 111 -14.83 10.54 -9.11
N ASP A 112 -14.50 9.26 -9.25
CA ASP A 112 -15.28 8.29 -10.01
C ASP A 112 -15.20 6.93 -9.30
N LYS A 113 -16.28 6.56 -8.63
CA LYS A 113 -16.36 5.29 -7.88
C LYS A 113 -16.31 4.03 -8.74
N THR A 114 -16.29 4.15 -10.08
CA THR A 114 -16.09 3.00 -10.97
C THR A 114 -14.62 2.70 -11.21
N LYS A 115 -13.72 3.62 -10.85
CA LYS A 115 -12.28 3.50 -11.08
C LYS A 115 -11.59 2.78 -9.93
N VAL A 116 -10.75 1.82 -10.30
CA VAL A 116 -9.79 1.19 -9.40
C VAL A 116 -8.55 2.08 -9.33
N LEU A 117 -8.15 2.45 -8.12
CA LEU A 117 -7.07 3.39 -7.84
C LEU A 117 -5.91 2.66 -7.16
N LEU A 118 -4.73 2.79 -7.72
CA LEU A 118 -3.50 2.36 -7.08
C LEU A 118 -3.23 3.20 -5.84
N ASP A 119 -2.77 2.56 -4.77
CA ASP A 119 -2.30 3.25 -3.58
C ASP A 119 -1.05 4.08 -3.90
N PRO A 120 -1.05 5.40 -3.70
CA PRO A 120 0.15 6.22 -3.89
C PRO A 120 1.29 5.90 -2.92
N TYR A 121 1.00 5.18 -1.83
CA TYR A 121 1.98 4.70 -0.84
C TYR A 121 2.36 3.24 -1.03
N ALA A 122 1.92 2.58 -2.12
CA ALA A 122 2.24 1.19 -2.39
C ALA A 122 3.76 1.00 -2.48
N ARG A 123 4.30 0.08 -1.67
CA ARG A 123 5.73 -0.24 -1.65
C ARG A 123 6.15 -1.18 -2.77
N ALA A 124 5.21 -1.92 -3.33
CA ALA A 124 5.38 -2.69 -4.56
C ALA A 124 4.12 -2.61 -5.41
N VAL A 125 4.31 -2.66 -6.71
CA VAL A 125 3.24 -2.54 -7.72
C VAL A 125 3.30 -3.76 -8.63
N THR A 126 2.13 -4.26 -9.01
CA THR A 126 2.00 -5.42 -9.90
C THR A 126 2.37 -5.09 -11.34
N GLN A 127 2.50 -6.15 -12.18
CA GLN A 127 2.73 -6.07 -13.62
C GLN A 127 4.08 -5.46 -14.05
N GLN A 128 5.04 -5.33 -13.14
CA GLN A 128 6.40 -4.82 -13.43
C GLN A 128 7.49 -5.88 -13.29
N SER A 129 7.12 -7.15 -13.17
CA SER A 129 8.07 -8.25 -12.96
C SER A 129 8.91 -8.58 -14.18
N ILE A 130 8.47 -8.19 -15.39
CA ILE A 130 9.18 -8.44 -16.64
C ILE A 130 9.43 -7.10 -17.33
N TRP A 131 10.69 -6.75 -17.47
CA TRP A 131 11.10 -5.53 -18.14
C TRP A 131 10.69 -5.53 -19.61
N GLY A 132 10.13 -4.40 -20.08
CA GLY A 132 9.73 -4.21 -21.48
C GLY A 132 8.45 -4.95 -21.88
N LYS A 133 7.83 -5.71 -20.97
CA LYS A 133 6.50 -6.25 -21.20
C LYS A 133 5.47 -5.16 -20.96
N GLU A 134 4.59 -4.94 -21.94
CA GLU A 134 3.44 -4.05 -21.76
C GLU A 134 2.54 -4.59 -20.65
N PRO A 135 2.10 -3.72 -19.75
CA PRO A 135 1.16 -4.12 -18.70
C PRO A 135 -0.20 -4.44 -19.31
N ASP A 136 -0.90 -5.38 -18.69
CA ASP A 136 -2.30 -5.64 -19.00
C ASP A 136 -3.14 -4.45 -18.48
N ARG A 137 -3.54 -3.59 -19.40
CA ARG A 137 -4.31 -2.36 -19.08
C ARG A 137 -5.69 -2.65 -18.53
N GLU A 138 -6.23 -3.83 -18.81
CA GLU A 138 -7.55 -4.22 -18.28
C GLU A 138 -7.47 -4.63 -16.80
N LYS A 139 -6.35 -5.23 -16.39
CA LYS A 139 -6.13 -5.56 -14.96
C LYS A 139 -5.84 -4.32 -14.12
N GLY A 140 -5.24 -3.31 -14.71
CA GLY A 140 -4.73 -2.16 -13.95
C GLY A 140 -3.52 -2.54 -13.07
N TYR A 141 -3.06 -1.59 -12.27
CA TYR A 141 -1.99 -1.79 -11.30
C TYR A 141 -2.57 -1.93 -9.90
N HIS A 142 -2.10 -2.93 -9.17
CA HIS A 142 -2.46 -3.13 -7.76
C HIS A 142 -1.23 -2.96 -6.87
N GLY A 143 -1.43 -2.56 -5.63
CA GLY A 143 -0.42 -2.55 -4.60
C GLY A 143 -0.19 -3.94 -4.03
N ARG A 144 1.01 -4.17 -3.48
CA ARG A 144 1.36 -5.39 -2.75
C ARG A 144 2.06 -5.05 -1.45
N VAL A 145 1.83 -5.88 -0.45
CA VAL A 145 2.60 -5.83 0.80
C VAL A 145 4.02 -6.33 0.53
N VAL A 146 4.98 -5.63 1.09
CA VAL A 146 6.40 -5.98 0.98
C VAL A 146 6.91 -6.36 2.37
N PHE A 147 7.62 -7.48 2.43
CA PHE A 147 8.34 -7.91 3.60
C PHE A 147 9.75 -7.34 3.54
N ASN A 148 10.20 -6.79 4.64
CA ASN A 148 11.57 -6.33 4.79
C ASN A 148 12.35 -7.36 5.61
N ASP A 149 12.55 -8.54 5.00
CA ASP A 149 13.22 -9.70 5.57
C ASP A 149 14.66 -9.86 5.03
N PHE A 150 15.16 -8.83 4.32
CA PHE A 150 16.52 -8.86 3.79
C PHE A 150 17.54 -8.90 4.94
N ASP A 151 18.35 -9.96 4.96
CA ASP A 151 19.45 -10.11 5.91
C ASP A 151 20.63 -9.24 5.46
N TRP A 152 20.90 -8.18 6.20
CA TRP A 152 22.05 -7.30 6.00
C TRP A 152 23.35 -7.89 6.53
N GLY A 153 23.32 -9.04 7.20
CA GLY A 153 24.47 -9.66 7.85
C GLY A 153 25.18 -8.68 8.79
N ASP A 154 26.49 -8.56 8.65
CA ASP A 154 27.32 -7.65 9.45
C ASP A 154 27.38 -6.21 8.94
N ALA A 155 26.60 -5.86 7.91
CA ALA A 155 26.55 -4.49 7.35
C ALA A 155 26.13 -3.49 8.44
N ARG A 156 26.92 -2.46 8.61
CA ARG A 156 26.63 -1.37 9.54
C ARG A 156 26.33 -0.09 8.76
N GLU A 157 25.26 0.58 9.16
CA GLU A 157 24.92 1.87 8.62
C GLU A 157 26.02 2.90 8.97
N PRO A 158 26.59 3.62 7.99
CA PRO A 158 27.71 4.53 8.22
C PRO A 158 27.26 5.86 8.82
N LYS A 159 26.41 5.95 9.77
CA LYS A 159 25.88 7.09 10.55
C LYS A 159 26.56 8.45 10.28
N LYS A 160 26.66 8.86 9.00
CA LYS A 160 27.22 10.15 8.60
C LYS A 160 26.13 11.23 8.58
N PRO A 161 26.44 12.44 9.05
CA PRO A 161 25.51 13.54 8.94
C PRO A 161 25.26 13.91 7.45
N MET A 162 24.06 14.39 7.14
CA MET A 162 23.63 14.69 5.76
C MET A 162 24.60 15.63 5.02
N GLN A 163 25.19 16.60 5.70
CA GLN A 163 26.14 17.54 5.11
C GLN A 163 27.48 16.92 4.69
N GLU A 164 27.79 15.70 5.13
CA GLU A 164 28.98 14.94 4.73
C GLU A 164 28.72 13.95 3.62
N LEU A 165 27.45 13.86 3.16
CA LEU A 165 27.06 12.93 2.10
C LEU A 165 27.24 13.56 0.72
N ILE A 166 27.72 12.76 -0.23
CA ILE A 166 27.63 13.04 -1.65
C ILE A 166 26.54 12.15 -2.20
N ILE A 167 25.46 12.76 -2.69
CA ILE A 167 24.33 12.06 -3.26
C ILE A 167 24.50 12.04 -4.78
N TYR A 168 24.53 10.83 -5.35
CA TYR A 168 24.57 10.61 -6.78
C TYR A 168 23.27 9.95 -7.22
N GLU A 169 22.43 10.71 -7.92
CA GLU A 169 21.20 10.18 -8.51
C GLU A 169 21.49 9.67 -9.92
N MET A 170 21.20 8.40 -10.17
CA MET A 170 21.44 7.78 -11.48
C MET A 170 20.35 6.79 -11.84
N HIS A 171 20.12 6.65 -13.13
CA HIS A 171 19.38 5.52 -13.67
C HIS A 171 20.34 4.37 -13.97
N VAL A 172 20.28 3.29 -13.19
CA VAL A 172 21.23 2.17 -13.27
C VAL A 172 21.38 1.61 -14.69
N ARG A 173 20.28 1.44 -15.41
CA ARG A 173 20.30 0.94 -16.79
C ARG A 173 21.04 1.88 -17.73
N CYS A 174 20.82 3.20 -17.61
CA CYS A 174 21.54 4.17 -18.46
C CYS A 174 23.04 4.13 -18.20
N LEU A 175 23.44 3.95 -16.93
CA LEU A 175 24.85 3.81 -16.57
C LEU A 175 25.48 2.57 -17.21
N LEU A 176 24.78 1.43 -17.20
CA LEU A 176 25.29 0.19 -17.81
C LEU A 176 25.38 0.26 -19.33
N TYR A 177 24.47 0.95 -20.01
CA TYR A 177 24.54 1.11 -21.48
C TYR A 177 25.67 2.02 -21.95
N THR A 178 26.16 2.93 -21.13
CA THR A 178 27.29 3.81 -21.48
C THR A 178 28.63 3.15 -21.25
N SER A 179 28.68 2.02 -20.54
CA SER A 179 29.95 1.26 -20.34
C SER A 179 30.33 0.33 -21.49
N ASP A 180 29.40 0.09 -22.44
CA ASP A 180 29.67 -0.76 -23.65
C ASP A 180 30.01 0.05 -24.90
N ALA A 181 30.34 1.33 -24.74
CA ALA A 181 30.75 2.22 -25.83
C ALA A 181 32.26 2.38 -25.91
#